data_23a3f36cf0d6dcd90d820ed2b9f06552
#
_entry.id   23a3f36cf0d6dcd90d820ed2b9f06552
#
_cell.length_a   1.000
_cell.length_b   1.000
_cell.length_c   1.000
_cell.angle_alpha   90.00
_cell.angle_beta   90.00
_cell.angle_gamma   90.00
#
_symmetry.space_group_name_H-M   'P 1'
#
loop_
_entity.id
_entity.type
_entity.pdbx_description
1 polymer ?
#
loop_
_entity_poly.entity_id
_entity_poly.type
_entity_poly.pdbx_seq_one_letter_code
_entity_poly.pdbx_strand_id
1 'polypeptide(L)'
;MKKSTHLLIASILAGCITSCSSGKRIAQHRIVTNPMNLNYRFQPKDESRREAADPVLEYFKGYYYLFASKSGGYWRSEDLAGWEYIPCTTIPTLEDYAPTILPIGDTLYFTTSSGKTQIFKNAHPEKDTWEAVDTKLTYRLHDPAFYSDEDGKVYMYWGCSDKDPIMGVEVDPKDGFRALGEAKALI
;
A
#
# COMPACT_ATOMS: atom_id res chain seq x y z
N MET A 1 -46.69 -75.93 17.93
CA MET A 1 -47.26 -74.66 17.49
C MET A 1 -46.29 -73.57 17.86
N LYS A 2 -45.50 -73.08 16.89
CA LYS A 2 -44.54 -71.93 17.10
C LYS A 2 -45.07 -70.82 16.24
N LYS A 3 -45.44 -69.70 16.88
CA LYS A 3 -45.81 -68.45 16.21
C LYS A 3 -44.54 -67.68 15.87
N SER A 4 -44.35 -67.44 14.58
CA SER A 4 -43.26 -66.59 14.09
C SER A 4 -43.77 -65.16 14.02
N THR A 5 -43.10 -64.28 14.72
CA THR A 5 -43.37 -62.82 14.73
C THR A 5 -42.43 -62.17 13.73
N HIS A 6 -42.99 -61.68 12.63
CA HIS A 6 -42.21 -60.87 11.67
C HIS A 6 -42.10 -59.42 12.19
N LEU A 7 -40.84 -58.98 12.43
CA LEU A 7 -40.52 -57.64 12.78
C LEU A 7 -40.28 -56.81 11.49
N LEU A 8 -41.17 -55.87 11.24
CA LEU A 8 -41.04 -54.92 10.12
C LEU A 8 -40.12 -53.80 10.53
N ILE A 9 -38.93 -53.73 9.91
CA ILE A 9 -38.01 -52.58 10.10
C ILE A 9 -38.36 -51.55 9.02
N ALA A 10 -38.93 -50.42 9.46
CA ALA A 10 -39.15 -49.27 8.62
C ALA A 10 -37.89 -48.43 8.59
N SER A 11 -37.19 -48.41 7.45
CA SER A 11 -36.02 -47.52 7.23
C SER A 11 -36.51 -46.12 6.91
N ILE A 12 -36.32 -45.19 7.83
CA ILE A 12 -36.54 -43.76 7.59
C ILE A 12 -35.31 -43.21 6.87
N LEU A 13 -35.42 -42.93 5.58
CA LEU A 13 -34.44 -42.16 4.85
C LEU A 13 -34.61 -40.68 5.25
N ALA A 14 -33.71 -40.18 6.08
CA ALA A 14 -33.59 -38.76 6.34
C ALA A 14 -32.87 -38.10 5.16
N GLY A 15 -33.63 -37.50 4.26
CA GLY A 15 -33.08 -36.67 3.19
C GLY A 15 -32.52 -35.38 3.78
N CYS A 16 -31.19 -35.22 3.82
CA CYS A 16 -30.54 -33.94 4.07
C CYS A 16 -30.81 -33.01 2.88
N ILE A 17 -31.76 -32.09 3.07
CA ILE A 17 -31.93 -30.94 2.17
C ILE A 17 -30.83 -29.94 2.53
N THR A 18 -29.70 -30.01 1.82
CA THR A 18 -28.71 -28.90 1.84
C THR A 18 -29.31 -27.73 1.08
N SER A 19 -29.95 -26.84 1.81
CA SER A 19 -30.33 -25.51 1.32
C SER A 19 -29.06 -24.70 1.08
N CYS A 20 -28.58 -24.69 -0.16
CA CYS A 20 -27.64 -23.65 -0.61
C CYS A 20 -28.38 -22.32 -0.64
N SER A 21 -28.41 -21.62 0.47
CA SER A 21 -28.73 -20.20 0.46
C SER A 21 -27.60 -19.46 -0.22
N SER A 22 -27.76 -19.18 -1.51
CA SER A 22 -26.98 -18.14 -2.19
C SER A 22 -27.40 -16.81 -1.58
N GLY A 23 -26.85 -16.52 -0.42
CA GLY A 23 -26.96 -15.20 0.19
C GLY A 23 -26.34 -14.21 -0.77
N LYS A 24 -27.17 -13.47 -1.52
CA LYS A 24 -26.72 -12.23 -2.16
C LYS A 24 -26.06 -11.42 -1.06
N ARG A 25 -24.74 -11.26 -1.10
CA ARG A 25 -24.06 -10.26 -0.31
C ARG A 25 -24.67 -8.94 -0.74
N ILE A 26 -25.55 -8.38 0.10
CA ILE A 26 -25.99 -7.01 -0.02
C ILE A 26 -24.71 -6.22 0.12
N ALA A 27 -24.29 -5.54 -0.96
CA ALA A 27 -23.17 -4.63 -0.90
C ALA A 27 -23.49 -3.62 0.20
N GLN A 28 -22.88 -3.79 1.37
CA GLN A 28 -22.94 -2.77 2.40
C GLN A 28 -22.26 -1.54 1.79
N HIS A 29 -23.02 -0.50 1.54
CA HIS A 29 -22.48 0.79 1.18
C HIS A 29 -21.63 1.25 2.36
N ARG A 30 -20.32 1.08 2.25
CA ARG A 30 -19.38 1.58 3.21
C ARG A 30 -19.17 3.06 2.92
N ILE A 31 -19.31 3.87 3.94
CA ILE A 31 -19.17 5.31 3.83
C ILE A 31 -17.71 5.64 4.10
N VAL A 32 -17.04 6.20 3.10
CA VAL A 32 -15.73 6.82 3.30
C VAL A 32 -15.98 8.18 3.94
N THR A 33 -15.42 8.39 5.12
CA THR A 33 -15.58 9.63 5.87
C THR A 33 -14.36 10.53 5.72
N ASN A 34 -14.59 11.84 5.67
CA ASN A 34 -13.55 12.84 5.77
C ASN A 34 -13.86 13.76 6.99
N PRO A 35 -13.01 13.80 8.02
CA PRO A 35 -11.71 13.13 8.13
C PRO A 35 -11.82 11.61 8.28
N MET A 36 -10.83 10.89 7.75
CA MET A 36 -10.73 9.45 7.93
C MET A 36 -10.39 9.11 9.39
N ASN A 37 -11.03 8.07 9.93
CA ASN A 37 -10.74 7.58 11.28
C ASN A 37 -9.51 6.66 11.25
N LEU A 38 -8.32 7.26 11.16
CA LEU A 38 -7.06 6.54 11.17
C LEU A 38 -6.51 6.41 12.58
N ASN A 39 -5.96 5.25 12.89
CA ASN A 39 -5.08 5.10 14.03
C ASN A 39 -3.84 5.96 13.76
N TYR A 40 -3.71 7.05 14.50
CA TYR A 40 -2.72 8.07 14.24
C TYR A 40 -1.68 8.11 15.34
N ARG A 41 -0.40 8.10 14.95
CA ARG A 41 0.73 8.12 15.86
C ARG A 41 1.36 9.52 15.89
N PHE A 42 1.77 9.94 17.08
CA PHE A 42 2.61 11.11 17.23
C PHE A 42 4.03 10.84 16.77
N GLN A 43 4.76 11.88 16.39
CA GLN A 43 6.17 11.75 16.10
C GLN A 43 6.93 11.15 17.28
N PRO A 44 7.80 10.14 17.09
CA PRO A 44 8.46 9.44 18.20
C PRO A 44 9.33 10.31 19.11
N LYS A 45 9.86 11.42 18.59
CA LYS A 45 10.76 12.31 19.35
C LYS A 45 10.04 13.45 20.07
N ASP A 46 8.82 13.73 19.69
CA ASP A 46 8.00 14.80 20.27
C ASP A 46 6.53 14.41 20.17
N GLU A 47 6.00 13.85 21.25
CA GLU A 47 4.62 13.35 21.32
C GLU A 47 3.58 14.46 21.18
N SER A 48 3.97 15.72 21.33
CA SER A 48 3.09 16.87 21.14
C SER A 48 2.86 17.19 19.66
N ARG A 49 3.74 16.73 18.77
CA ARG A 49 3.68 16.95 17.33
C ARG A 49 2.95 15.82 16.62
N ARG A 50 1.95 16.19 15.89
CA ARG A 50 1.24 15.31 14.95
C ARG A 50 1.78 15.59 13.56
N GLU A 51 2.44 14.58 13.01
CA GLU A 51 2.84 14.60 11.60
C GLU A 51 1.98 13.54 10.87
N ALA A 52 1.95 13.41 9.67
CA ALA A 52 1.22 12.65 8.69
C ALA A 52 0.71 13.60 7.59
N ALA A 53 1.62 14.48 7.16
CA ALA A 53 1.42 15.31 5.98
C ALA A 53 1.77 14.54 4.71
N ASP A 54 1.56 15.15 3.57
CA ASP A 54 1.97 14.69 2.24
C ASP A 54 1.53 13.24 1.96
N PRO A 55 0.24 12.90 2.10
CA PRO A 55 -0.20 11.54 1.95
C PRO A 55 -0.13 11.07 0.51
N VAL A 56 0.31 9.82 0.32
CA VAL A 56 0.21 9.08 -0.94
C VAL A 56 -0.61 7.83 -0.75
N LEU A 57 -1.47 7.54 -1.71
CA LEU A 57 -2.39 6.40 -1.69
C LEU A 57 -2.26 5.61 -2.98
N GLU A 58 -2.00 4.30 -2.86
CA GLU A 58 -1.94 3.39 -4.00
C GLU A 58 -2.73 2.11 -3.74
N TYR A 59 -3.29 1.56 -4.81
CA TYR A 59 -3.95 0.27 -4.77
C TYR A 59 -2.99 -0.84 -5.22
N PHE A 60 -2.79 -1.84 -4.36
CA PHE A 60 -1.88 -2.93 -4.63
C PHE A 60 -2.39 -4.24 -4.04
N LYS A 61 -2.48 -5.29 -4.84
CA LYS A 61 -2.87 -6.66 -4.43
C LYS A 61 -4.14 -6.73 -3.56
N GLY A 62 -5.17 -5.99 -3.95
CA GLY A 62 -6.47 -6.03 -3.28
C GLY A 62 -6.64 -5.05 -2.12
N TYR A 63 -5.60 -4.27 -1.78
CA TYR A 63 -5.61 -3.30 -0.70
C TYR A 63 -5.19 -1.91 -1.18
N TYR A 64 -5.73 -0.90 -0.53
CA TYR A 64 -5.22 0.47 -0.57
C TYR A 64 -4.14 0.61 0.49
N TYR A 65 -3.00 1.16 0.12
CA TYR A 65 -1.89 1.49 1.02
C TYR A 65 -1.73 2.99 1.10
N LEU A 66 -1.77 3.53 2.31
CA LEU A 66 -1.63 4.95 2.60
C LEU A 66 -0.33 5.16 3.38
N PHE A 67 0.55 6.00 2.83
CA PHE A 67 1.76 6.47 3.50
C PHE A 67 1.66 7.96 3.74
N ALA A 68 2.28 8.44 4.81
CA ALA A 68 2.34 9.85 5.14
C ALA A 68 3.66 10.17 5.86
N SER A 69 4.06 11.43 5.81
CA SER A 69 5.29 11.93 6.44
C SER A 69 5.34 11.59 7.93
N LYS A 70 6.45 11.05 8.40
CA LYS A 70 6.75 10.82 9.84
C LYS A 70 5.68 10.02 10.59
N SER A 71 5.07 9.09 9.91
CA SER A 71 3.97 8.29 10.49
C SER A 71 4.44 7.08 11.30
N GLY A 72 5.71 6.69 11.19
CA GLY A 72 6.29 5.52 11.84
C GLY A 72 5.76 4.18 11.36
N GLY A 73 4.99 4.19 10.31
CA GLY A 73 4.35 3.08 9.67
C GLY A 73 3.46 3.58 8.56
N TYR A 74 2.58 2.74 8.10
CA TYR A 74 1.61 3.06 7.06
C TYR A 74 0.30 2.33 7.34
N TRP A 75 -0.72 2.64 6.57
CA TRP A 75 -2.04 2.03 6.73
C TRP A 75 -2.42 1.25 5.49
N ARG A 76 -3.21 0.20 5.69
CA ARG A 76 -3.88 -0.50 4.59
C ARG A 76 -5.38 -0.60 4.82
N SER A 77 -6.12 -0.68 3.73
CA SER A 77 -7.57 -0.83 3.73
C SER A 77 -8.04 -1.63 2.51
N GLU A 78 -9.06 -2.45 2.66
CA GLU A 78 -9.74 -3.08 1.53
C GLU A 78 -10.76 -2.15 0.86
N ASP A 79 -11.26 -1.14 1.57
CA ASP A 79 -12.50 -0.44 1.23
C ASP A 79 -12.49 1.07 1.49
N LEU A 80 -11.32 1.62 1.88
CA LEU A 80 -11.13 3.03 2.27
C LEU A 80 -11.93 3.47 3.51
N ALA A 81 -12.63 2.58 4.18
CA ALA A 81 -13.43 2.87 5.37
C ALA A 81 -12.83 2.28 6.64
N GLY A 82 -12.36 1.03 6.59
CA GLY A 82 -11.64 0.37 7.67
C GLY A 82 -10.15 0.36 7.40
N TRP A 83 -9.34 0.85 8.35
CA TRP A 83 -7.89 0.97 8.19
C TRP A 83 -7.15 0.18 9.26
N GLU A 84 -6.16 -0.56 8.83
CA GLU A 84 -5.19 -1.24 9.68
C GLU A 84 -3.85 -0.50 9.63
N TYR A 85 -3.30 -0.16 10.80
CA TYR A 85 -1.97 0.44 10.89
C TYR A 85 -0.90 -0.64 10.93
N ILE A 86 0.09 -0.53 10.07
CA ILE A 86 1.26 -1.41 9.98
C ILE A 86 2.47 -0.61 10.46
N PRO A 87 2.98 -0.87 11.68
CA PRO A 87 4.22 -0.26 12.13
C PRO A 87 5.38 -0.72 11.25
N CYS A 88 6.28 0.20 10.91
CA CYS A 88 7.41 -0.12 10.04
C CYS A 88 8.73 0.30 10.69
N THR A 89 9.68 -0.63 10.70
CA THR A 89 11.04 -0.45 11.23
C THR A 89 12.10 -0.74 10.20
N THR A 90 11.74 -1.34 9.07
CA THR A 90 12.67 -1.75 8.01
C THR A 90 12.96 -0.66 6.98
N ILE A 91 12.23 0.46 7.02
CA ILE A 91 12.51 1.66 6.21
C ILE A 91 13.09 2.76 7.10
N PRO A 92 14.41 2.99 7.11
CA PRO A 92 15.02 4.04 7.95
C PRO A 92 14.54 5.44 7.63
N THR A 93 14.15 5.69 6.36
CA THR A 93 13.70 7.00 5.87
C THR A 93 12.19 7.22 6.01
N LEU A 94 11.46 6.31 6.63
CA LEU A 94 10.02 6.45 6.82
C LEU A 94 9.66 7.67 7.68
N GLU A 95 10.56 8.11 8.54
CA GLU A 95 10.41 9.30 9.37
C GLU A 95 10.82 10.59 8.62
N ASP A 96 11.14 10.50 7.33
CA ASP A 96 11.36 11.66 6.46
C ASP A 96 10.03 12.18 5.87
N TYR A 97 10.10 13.23 5.06
CA TYR A 97 8.93 13.92 4.51
C TYR A 97 8.55 13.40 3.11
N ALA A 98 7.32 13.70 2.70
CA ALA A 98 6.78 13.49 1.36
C ALA A 98 7.07 12.08 0.82
N PRO A 99 6.49 11.04 1.40
CA PRO A 99 6.61 9.69 0.87
C PRO A 99 5.95 9.59 -0.50
N THR A 100 6.53 8.76 -1.36
CA THR A 100 5.88 8.31 -2.59
C THR A 100 6.00 6.81 -2.74
N ILE A 101 4.97 6.17 -3.25
CA ILE A 101 4.92 4.73 -3.50
C ILE A 101 4.49 4.48 -4.94
N LEU A 102 4.95 3.36 -5.50
CA LEU A 102 4.57 2.93 -6.84
C LEU A 102 4.51 1.40 -6.92
N PRO A 103 3.37 0.82 -7.32
CA PRO A 103 3.30 -0.59 -7.68
C PRO A 103 3.90 -0.83 -9.06
N ILE A 104 4.84 -1.77 -9.16
CA ILE A 104 5.39 -2.25 -10.43
C ILE A 104 5.33 -3.78 -10.42
N GLY A 105 4.47 -4.37 -11.23
CA GLY A 105 4.21 -5.80 -11.20
C GLY A 105 3.75 -6.27 -9.81
N ASP A 106 4.46 -7.23 -9.24
CA ASP A 106 4.14 -7.80 -7.92
C ASP A 106 4.86 -7.11 -6.74
N THR A 107 5.42 -5.94 -6.94
CA THR A 107 6.25 -5.26 -5.95
C THR A 107 5.82 -3.81 -5.77
N LEU A 108 5.69 -3.38 -4.52
CA LEU A 108 5.48 -2.00 -4.14
C LEU A 108 6.83 -1.35 -3.83
N TYR A 109 7.10 -0.20 -4.45
CA TYR A 109 8.31 0.60 -4.23
C TYR A 109 7.98 1.83 -3.42
N PHE A 110 8.96 2.31 -2.65
CA PHE A 110 8.82 3.45 -1.74
C PHE A 110 10.08 4.32 -1.75
N THR A 111 9.92 5.64 -1.69
CA THR A 111 10.97 6.61 -1.37
C THR A 111 10.39 7.86 -0.70
N THR A 112 11.27 8.73 -0.20
CA THR A 112 10.92 9.99 0.50
C THR A 112 11.86 11.12 0.14
N SER A 113 11.57 12.32 0.63
CA SER A 113 12.45 13.50 0.66
C SER A 113 13.59 13.31 1.65
N SER A 114 14.55 12.50 1.30
CA SER A 114 15.71 12.25 2.16
C SER A 114 16.97 12.97 1.65
N GLY A 115 17.96 13.13 2.51
CA GLY A 115 19.23 13.75 2.15
C GLY A 115 20.02 13.00 1.08
N LYS A 116 19.78 11.69 0.96
CA LYS A 116 20.30 10.80 -0.08
C LYS A 116 19.14 9.93 -0.58
N THR A 117 18.99 9.84 -1.88
CA THR A 117 17.96 8.98 -2.50
C THR A 117 18.15 7.53 -2.05
N GLN A 118 17.12 7.01 -1.42
CA GLN A 118 17.02 5.61 -1.02
C GLN A 118 15.65 5.10 -1.47
N ILE A 119 15.64 4.00 -2.20
CA ILE A 119 14.42 3.36 -2.66
C ILE A 119 14.32 2.00 -1.97
N PHE A 120 13.14 1.69 -1.49
CA PHE A 120 12.81 0.41 -0.85
C PHE A 120 11.76 -0.31 -1.67
N LYS A 121 11.70 -1.63 -1.52
CA LYS A 121 10.71 -2.48 -2.20
C LYS A 121 10.15 -3.52 -1.24
N ASN A 122 8.88 -3.88 -1.46
CA ASN A 122 8.24 -4.97 -0.74
C ASN A 122 7.18 -5.65 -1.63
N ALA A 123 7.25 -6.96 -1.77
CA ALA A 123 6.23 -7.74 -2.47
C ALA A 123 5.05 -8.11 -1.57
N HIS A 124 5.21 -7.96 -0.25
CA HIS A 124 4.27 -8.32 0.80
C HIS A 124 4.11 -7.19 1.82
N PRO A 125 3.60 -6.00 1.40
CA PRO A 125 3.54 -4.83 2.29
C PRO A 125 2.54 -4.97 3.45
N GLU A 126 1.82 -6.06 3.54
CA GLU A 126 1.11 -6.45 4.77
C GLU A 126 2.08 -6.85 5.90
N LYS A 127 3.38 -6.97 5.60
CA LYS A 127 4.46 -7.28 6.53
C LYS A 127 5.55 -6.22 6.44
N ASP A 128 6.17 -5.93 7.58
CA ASP A 128 7.35 -5.05 7.64
C ASP A 128 8.62 -5.79 7.18
N THR A 129 8.69 -6.07 5.87
CA THR A 129 9.79 -6.79 5.22
C THR A 129 10.35 -6.02 4.02
N TRP A 130 10.52 -4.71 4.17
CA TRP A 130 11.07 -3.88 3.12
C TRP A 130 12.57 -4.10 2.95
N GLU A 131 12.99 -4.11 1.70
CA GLU A 131 14.38 -4.28 1.29
C GLU A 131 14.86 -3.04 0.55
N ALA A 132 16.07 -2.61 0.82
CA ALA A 132 16.69 -1.53 0.06
C ALA A 132 16.97 -1.97 -1.39
N VAL A 133 16.65 -1.13 -2.34
CA VAL A 133 17.10 -1.28 -3.74
C VAL A 133 18.53 -0.76 -3.84
N ASP A 134 19.38 -1.46 -4.60
CA ASP A 134 20.68 -0.91 -5.03
C ASP A 134 20.42 0.24 -6.04
N THR A 135 20.10 1.41 -5.48
CA THR A 135 19.61 2.53 -6.29
C THR A 135 20.74 3.24 -7.02
N LYS A 136 20.53 3.46 -8.32
CA LYS A 136 21.44 4.19 -9.21
C LYS A 136 20.95 5.61 -9.52
N LEU A 137 19.83 6.01 -8.95
CA LEU A 137 19.35 7.37 -9.03
C LEU A 137 20.16 8.28 -8.09
N THR A 138 20.87 9.24 -8.65
CA THR A 138 21.85 10.07 -7.92
C THR A 138 21.33 11.45 -7.56
N TYR A 139 20.13 11.81 -7.98
CA TYR A 139 19.53 13.11 -7.68
C TYR A 139 19.11 13.19 -6.20
N ARG A 140 19.30 14.33 -5.59
CA ARG A 140 18.68 14.64 -4.31
C ARG A 140 17.21 14.95 -4.58
N LEU A 141 16.34 14.14 -4.04
CA LEU A 141 14.91 14.30 -4.22
C LEU A 141 14.32 15.20 -3.10
N HIS A 142 13.59 16.22 -3.51
CA HIS A 142 12.78 17.04 -2.65
C HIS A 142 11.33 16.86 -3.10
N ASP A 143 10.45 16.44 -2.22
CA ASP A 143 9.06 16.11 -2.51
C ASP A 143 8.92 15.20 -3.75
N PRO A 144 9.49 13.97 -3.69
CA PRO A 144 9.49 13.07 -4.82
C PRO A 144 8.09 12.56 -5.16
N ALA A 145 7.86 12.32 -6.45
CA ALA A 145 6.69 11.62 -6.93
C ALA A 145 7.07 10.61 -8.01
N PHE A 146 6.74 9.35 -7.77
CA PHE A 146 6.77 8.33 -8.82
C PHE A 146 5.55 8.48 -9.73
N TYR A 147 5.75 8.17 -10.99
CA TYR A 147 4.67 8.04 -11.96
C TYR A 147 4.97 6.89 -12.92
N SER A 148 3.97 6.06 -13.19
CA SER A 148 4.01 5.04 -14.22
C SER A 148 3.04 5.42 -15.34
N ASP A 149 3.54 5.51 -16.56
CA ASP A 149 2.72 5.80 -17.73
C ASP A 149 2.05 4.53 -18.28
N GLU A 150 1.05 4.72 -19.14
CA GLU A 150 0.30 3.61 -19.77
C GLU A 150 1.19 2.74 -20.67
N ASP A 151 2.29 3.28 -21.22
CA ASP A 151 3.27 2.54 -22.00
C ASP A 151 4.28 1.75 -21.15
N GLY A 152 4.14 1.80 -19.82
CA GLY A 152 4.99 1.10 -18.85
C GLY A 152 6.28 1.81 -18.51
N LYS A 153 6.49 3.04 -19.00
CA LYS A 153 7.60 3.88 -18.56
C LYS A 153 7.37 4.37 -17.15
N VAL A 154 8.46 4.54 -16.41
CA VAL A 154 8.46 5.06 -15.06
C VAL A 154 9.24 6.36 -15.02
N TYR A 155 8.66 7.33 -14.34
CA TYR A 155 9.23 8.65 -14.14
C TYR A 155 9.39 8.94 -12.67
N MET A 156 10.44 9.72 -12.37
CA MET A 156 10.62 10.36 -11.07
C MET A 156 10.54 11.86 -11.25
N TYR A 157 9.65 12.48 -10.48
CA TYR A 157 9.52 13.94 -10.36
C TYR A 157 9.96 14.38 -8.97
N TRP A 158 10.52 15.59 -8.86
CA TRP A 158 10.88 16.19 -7.58
C TRP A 158 11.04 17.70 -7.73
N GLY A 159 11.02 18.44 -6.63
CA GLY A 159 11.21 19.88 -6.55
C GLY A 159 10.11 20.56 -5.74
N CYS A 160 10.39 21.77 -5.28
CA CYS A 160 9.44 22.58 -4.53
C CYS A 160 9.47 24.07 -4.97
N SER A 161 9.04 24.30 -6.13
CA SER A 161 8.61 25.54 -6.82
C SER A 161 9.36 26.88 -6.61
N ASP A 162 9.66 27.30 -5.38
CA ASP A 162 10.16 28.67 -5.16
C ASP A 162 11.68 28.81 -5.30
N LYS A 163 12.41 27.73 -5.11
CA LYS A 163 13.89 27.74 -5.12
C LYS A 163 14.45 26.63 -6.00
N ASP A 164 13.75 25.50 -6.05
CA ASP A 164 14.11 24.34 -6.85
C ASP A 164 13.01 24.10 -7.87
N PRO A 165 13.28 24.15 -9.17
CA PRO A 165 12.28 23.89 -10.20
C PRO A 165 11.77 22.46 -10.05
N ILE A 166 10.53 22.22 -10.50
CA ILE A 166 10.03 20.85 -10.63
C ILE A 166 10.80 20.16 -11.73
N MET A 167 11.54 19.15 -11.36
CA MET A 167 12.35 18.32 -12.24
C MET A 167 11.64 17.01 -12.58
N GLY A 168 11.95 16.45 -13.72
CA GLY A 168 11.45 15.12 -14.11
C GLY A 168 12.48 14.36 -14.94
N VAL A 169 12.53 13.04 -14.75
CA VAL A 169 13.38 12.14 -15.54
C VAL A 169 12.72 10.77 -15.66
N GLU A 170 12.86 10.14 -16.83
CA GLU A 170 12.53 8.74 -17.01
C GLU A 170 13.57 7.86 -16.32
N VAL A 171 13.13 6.80 -15.63
CA VAL A 171 14.00 5.90 -14.87
C VAL A 171 13.77 4.45 -15.25
N ASP A 172 14.80 3.61 -15.11
CA ASP A 172 14.69 2.16 -15.29
C ASP A 172 14.59 1.44 -13.94
N PRO A 173 13.39 0.98 -13.51
CA PRO A 173 13.22 0.25 -12.26
C PRO A 173 13.99 -1.08 -12.20
N LYS A 174 14.26 -1.68 -13.37
CA LYS A 174 14.99 -2.96 -13.46
C LYS A 174 16.49 -2.77 -13.24
N ASP A 175 16.97 -1.55 -13.41
CA ASP A 175 18.38 -1.20 -13.22
C ASP A 175 18.53 -0.16 -12.08
N GLY A 176 17.95 -0.46 -10.92
CA GLY A 176 18.08 0.38 -9.72
C GLY A 176 17.55 1.81 -9.89
N PHE A 177 16.53 2.01 -10.71
CA PHE A 177 15.97 3.32 -11.03
C PHE A 177 16.98 4.27 -11.66
N ARG A 178 17.94 3.74 -12.44
CA ARG A 178 18.89 4.56 -13.19
C ARG A 178 18.14 5.50 -14.13
N ALA A 179 18.54 6.78 -14.14
CA ALA A 179 18.00 7.76 -15.06
C ALA A 179 18.32 7.37 -16.53
N LEU A 180 17.31 7.44 -17.40
CA LEU A 180 17.42 7.13 -18.84
C LEU A 180 17.73 8.37 -19.71
N GLY A 181 18.14 9.47 -19.07
CA GLY A 181 18.51 10.70 -19.70
C GLY A 181 18.85 11.78 -18.69
N GLU A 182 18.97 13.00 -19.16
CA GLU A 182 19.13 14.17 -18.27
C GLU A 182 17.78 14.59 -17.70
N ALA A 183 17.77 14.98 -16.41
CA ALA A 183 16.60 15.54 -15.79
C ALA A 183 16.24 16.89 -16.43
N LYS A 184 14.96 17.12 -16.64
CA LYS A 184 14.44 18.35 -17.26
C LYS A 184 13.67 19.16 -16.21
N ALA A 185 13.89 20.46 -16.22
CA ALA A 185 13.01 21.38 -15.52
C ALA A 185 11.68 21.47 -16.29
N LEU A 186 10.58 21.32 -15.56
CA LEU A 186 9.21 21.28 -16.12
C LEU A 186 8.45 22.58 -15.81
N ILE A 187 8.66 23.16 -14.63
CA ILE A 187 8.03 24.39 -14.14
C ILE A 187 9.08 25.19 -13.35
#